data_26283667779541f66cb51b482edebc80
#
_entry.id   26283667779541f66cb51b482edebc80
#
_cell.length_a   1.000
_cell.length_b   1.000
_cell.length_c   1.000
_cell.angle_alpha   90.00
_cell.angle_beta   90.00
_cell.angle_gamma   90.00
#
_symmetry.space_group_name_H-M   'P 1'
#
loop_
_entity.id
_entity.type
_entity.pdbx_description
1 polymer ?
#
loop_
_entity_poly.entity_id
_entity_poly.type
_entity_poly.pdbx_seq_one_letter_code
_entity_poly.pdbx_strand_id
1 'polypeptide(L)'
;MIGKSQQELSPTTCKGSFTDQCLVFISRGKMFLKDGNQELLELQSPYIQNVMDRMERSRKRHSWKEGTAFESSFISDRSNLPADSQMLKSTSVEFTQNGNILYFLSDDKVGGLFEYNLESGEEKRLVHQQKLLLADLRIDRFGNRLLCTQQSSNGTSNIALMETDGSNYQEVTGGDTLDSASAWIPDDPDRIVFQSCGVARNDEGYIVALGPSSIQMLDLQKGELTTVREDENTDYLQPKVTTAGDLLFIRRPYEPPRYSGGNLLLDFLLFPFRLLRALFHYLNFFSLMYSRKPLTSASGPKVEADLKELLIKGKRINAENALKRENAVNGVRSLVPKSWQLIKRTKNGEEQILASNVASYDHLHQWIWCFYTRPIEWF
;
A
#
# COMPACT_ATOMS: atom_id res chain seq x y z
N MET A 1 -19.00 41.99 6.17
CA MET A 1 -20.05 41.00 5.89
C MET A 1 -19.76 40.40 4.54
N ILE A 2 -19.14 39.23 4.49
CA ILE A 2 -19.01 38.43 3.27
C ILE A 2 -19.37 37.01 3.70
N GLY A 3 -20.60 36.64 3.37
CA GLY A 3 -21.13 35.29 3.63
C GLY A 3 -20.44 34.30 2.66
N LYS A 4 -19.73 33.32 3.21
CA LYS A 4 -19.36 32.12 2.48
C LYS A 4 -20.55 31.18 2.51
N SER A 5 -21.24 31.03 1.38
CA SER A 5 -22.20 29.98 1.16
C SER A 5 -21.44 28.65 1.13
N GLN A 6 -21.61 27.84 2.17
CA GLN A 6 -21.34 26.40 2.10
C GLN A 6 -22.38 25.81 1.16
N GLN A 7 -21.98 25.43 -0.04
CA GLN A 7 -22.76 24.52 -0.85
C GLN A 7 -22.63 23.13 -0.20
N GLU A 8 -23.69 22.72 0.47
CA GLU A 8 -23.94 21.31 0.77
C GLU A 8 -24.05 20.58 -0.58
N LEU A 9 -23.01 19.80 -0.91
CA LEU A 9 -23.10 18.82 -1.98
C LEU A 9 -24.04 17.72 -1.50
N SER A 10 -25.28 17.77 -1.97
CA SER A 10 -26.22 16.67 -1.83
C SER A 10 -25.62 15.41 -2.47
N PRO A 11 -25.79 14.23 -1.86
CA PRO A 11 -25.30 12.99 -2.43
C PRO A 11 -25.92 12.79 -3.81
N THR A 12 -25.09 12.80 -4.85
CA THR A 12 -25.53 12.47 -6.20
C THR A 12 -25.81 10.98 -6.20
N THR A 13 -27.06 10.60 -6.13
CA THR A 13 -27.53 9.22 -6.27
C THR A 13 -27.20 8.75 -7.68
N CYS A 14 -26.24 7.86 -7.81
CA CYS A 14 -26.00 7.09 -9.01
C CYS A 14 -27.16 6.12 -9.22
N LYS A 15 -28.21 6.54 -9.91
CA LYS A 15 -29.32 5.69 -10.34
C LYS A 15 -28.92 5.06 -11.69
N GLY A 16 -28.50 3.82 -11.69
CA GLY A 16 -28.28 3.06 -12.92
C GLY A 16 -27.51 1.77 -12.65
N SER A 17 -27.82 0.72 -13.37
CA SER A 17 -26.99 -0.50 -13.40
C SER A 17 -25.54 -0.09 -13.68
N PHE A 18 -24.62 -0.53 -12.79
CA PHE A 18 -23.19 -0.26 -12.96
C PHE A 18 -22.77 -0.69 -14.37
N THR A 19 -22.27 0.27 -15.13
CA THR A 19 -21.74 -0.02 -16.46
C THR A 19 -20.43 -0.76 -16.30
N ASP A 20 -20.05 -1.60 -17.29
CA ASP A 20 -18.75 -2.29 -17.37
C ASP A 20 -17.53 -1.35 -17.31
N GLN A 21 -17.72 -0.07 -17.05
CA GLN A 21 -16.71 0.98 -17.02
C GLN A 21 -16.52 1.63 -15.62
N CYS A 22 -17.17 1.09 -14.59
CA CYS A 22 -17.02 1.63 -13.23
C CYS A 22 -15.74 1.09 -12.58
N LEU A 23 -14.92 2.00 -12.04
CA LEU A 23 -13.64 1.68 -11.40
C LEU A 23 -13.64 2.25 -9.99
N VAL A 24 -13.33 1.42 -8.99
CA VAL A 24 -13.01 1.85 -7.64
C VAL A 24 -11.53 1.63 -7.35
N PHE A 25 -10.87 2.59 -6.71
CA PHE A 25 -9.46 2.48 -6.39
C PHE A 25 -9.07 3.31 -5.18
N ILE A 26 -7.91 3.02 -4.63
CA ILE A 26 -7.34 3.73 -3.49
C ILE A 26 -6.16 4.59 -3.95
N SER A 27 -6.15 5.83 -3.51
CA SER A 27 -5.01 6.73 -3.66
C SER A 27 -4.77 7.46 -2.33
N ARG A 28 -3.54 7.38 -1.81
CA ARG A 28 -3.15 8.01 -0.53
C ARG A 28 -4.06 7.64 0.65
N GLY A 29 -4.52 6.39 0.69
CA GLY A 29 -5.40 5.90 1.75
C GLY A 29 -6.85 6.39 1.66
N LYS A 30 -7.24 7.06 0.59
CA LYS A 30 -8.61 7.49 0.28
C LYS A 30 -9.18 6.66 -0.85
N MET A 31 -10.49 6.45 -0.84
CA MET A 31 -11.20 5.70 -1.87
C MET A 31 -11.76 6.64 -2.93
N PHE A 32 -11.65 6.24 -4.18
CA PHE A 32 -12.17 6.98 -5.32
C PHE A 32 -13.00 6.07 -6.21
N LEU A 33 -14.08 6.62 -6.73
CA LEU A 33 -14.95 6.00 -7.72
C LEU A 33 -14.88 6.78 -9.03
N LYS A 34 -14.70 6.07 -10.14
CA LYS A 34 -14.75 6.60 -11.50
C LYS A 34 -15.75 5.80 -12.29
N ASP A 35 -16.83 6.44 -12.74
CA ASP A 35 -17.85 5.83 -13.57
C ASP A 35 -17.78 6.43 -14.99
N GLY A 36 -17.29 5.64 -15.94
CA GLY A 36 -17.15 6.04 -17.33
C GLY A 36 -16.49 7.41 -17.51
N ASN A 37 -17.23 8.34 -18.14
CA ASN A 37 -16.78 9.72 -18.39
C ASN A 37 -17.15 10.72 -17.28
N GLN A 38 -17.77 10.27 -16.19
CA GLN A 38 -18.11 11.15 -15.08
C GLN A 38 -16.86 11.66 -14.34
N GLU A 39 -17.04 12.70 -13.53
CA GLU A 39 -15.97 13.21 -12.68
C GLU A 39 -15.57 12.18 -11.63
N LEU A 40 -14.30 12.29 -11.18
CA LEU A 40 -13.77 11.43 -10.12
C LEU A 40 -14.45 11.78 -8.80
N LEU A 41 -15.10 10.81 -8.17
CA LEU A 41 -15.76 10.96 -6.88
C LEU A 41 -14.88 10.40 -5.75
N GLU A 42 -14.58 11.20 -4.73
CA GLU A 42 -13.98 10.72 -3.48
C GLU A 42 -15.08 10.12 -2.59
N LEU A 43 -14.95 8.84 -2.27
CA LEU A 43 -15.86 8.15 -1.35
C LEU A 43 -15.37 8.35 0.09
N GLN A 44 -16.22 8.98 0.89
CA GLN A 44 -15.91 9.25 2.29
C GLN A 44 -16.59 8.20 3.18
N SER A 45 -15.80 7.46 3.97
CA SER A 45 -16.35 6.54 4.95
C SER A 45 -16.99 7.28 6.12
N PRO A 46 -18.28 7.04 6.41
CA PRO A 46 -18.94 7.57 7.60
C PRO A 46 -18.23 7.18 8.90
N TYR A 47 -17.62 6.00 8.95
CA TYR A 47 -16.85 5.57 10.12
C TYR A 47 -15.62 6.45 10.33
N ILE A 48 -14.85 6.74 9.28
CA ILE A 48 -13.68 7.63 9.36
C ILE A 48 -14.12 9.00 9.86
N GLN A 49 -15.19 9.58 9.31
CA GLN A 49 -15.73 10.88 9.74
C GLN A 49 -16.09 10.87 11.23
N ASN A 50 -16.80 9.85 11.69
CA ASN A 50 -17.16 9.69 13.10
C ASN A 50 -15.94 9.55 14.04
N VAL A 51 -14.87 8.88 13.57
CA VAL A 51 -13.62 8.78 14.34
C VAL A 51 -12.93 10.13 14.40
N MET A 52 -12.84 10.86 13.29
CA MET A 52 -12.24 12.21 13.24
C MET A 52 -12.98 13.19 14.14
N ASP A 53 -14.30 13.22 14.10
CA ASP A 53 -15.13 14.07 14.96
C ASP A 53 -14.95 13.75 16.45
N ARG A 54 -14.78 12.48 16.80
CA ARG A 54 -14.48 12.06 18.16
C ARG A 54 -13.10 12.52 18.60
N MET A 55 -12.10 12.40 17.72
CA MET A 55 -10.73 12.86 17.99
C MET A 55 -10.70 14.39 18.18
N GLU A 56 -11.38 15.13 17.31
CA GLU A 56 -11.45 16.59 17.41
C GLU A 56 -12.15 17.04 18.70
N ARG A 57 -13.28 16.41 19.03
CA ARG A 57 -13.97 16.68 20.32
C ARG A 57 -13.08 16.35 21.51
N SER A 58 -12.34 15.26 21.47
CA SER A 58 -11.39 14.90 22.52
C SER A 58 -10.26 15.94 22.63
N ARG A 59 -9.69 16.36 21.50
CA ARG A 59 -8.66 17.41 21.45
C ARG A 59 -9.16 18.72 22.03
N LYS A 60 -10.35 19.17 21.63
CA LYS A 60 -10.97 20.39 22.18
C LYS A 60 -11.20 20.31 23.70
N ARG A 61 -11.56 19.15 24.25
CA ARG A 61 -11.71 18.95 25.70
C ARG A 61 -10.39 19.02 26.46
N HIS A 62 -9.27 18.68 25.83
CA HIS A 62 -7.96 18.63 26.47
C HIS A 62 -7.05 19.81 26.09
N SER A 63 -7.49 20.71 25.22
CA SER A 63 -6.70 21.86 24.75
C SER A 63 -6.26 22.80 25.89
N TRP A 64 -7.02 22.87 26.98
CA TRP A 64 -6.65 23.65 28.15
C TRP A 64 -5.40 23.12 28.89
N LYS A 65 -4.97 21.88 28.60
CA LYS A 65 -3.75 21.28 29.16
C LYS A 65 -2.50 21.58 28.33
N GLU A 66 -2.68 22.05 27.09
CA GLU A 66 -1.57 22.38 26.19
C GLU A 66 -0.72 23.50 26.80
N GLY A 67 0.60 23.27 26.92
CA GLY A 67 1.54 24.20 27.53
C GLY A 67 1.51 24.26 29.06
N THR A 68 0.76 23.38 29.74
CA THR A 68 0.75 23.29 31.22
C THR A 68 1.57 22.09 31.71
N ALA A 69 1.90 22.08 33.03
CA ALA A 69 2.58 20.94 33.67
C ALA A 69 1.74 19.62 33.63
N PHE A 70 0.47 19.71 33.26
CA PHE A 70 -0.45 18.57 33.11
C PHE A 70 -0.52 18.06 31.70
N GLU A 71 0.29 18.57 30.77
CA GLU A 71 0.46 18.04 29.45
C GLU A 71 1.14 16.67 29.57
N SER A 72 0.37 15.59 29.42
CA SER A 72 0.94 14.25 29.43
C SER A 72 1.78 14.05 28.18
N SER A 73 2.94 13.40 28.31
CA SER A 73 3.81 13.02 27.21
C SER A 73 3.10 12.25 26.10
N PHE A 74 1.96 11.62 26.41
CA PHE A 74 1.07 10.95 25.45
C PHE A 74 0.32 11.91 24.52
N ILE A 75 0.14 13.19 24.90
CA ILE A 75 -0.54 14.20 24.10
C ILE A 75 0.49 14.92 23.21
N SER A 76 1.68 15.20 23.74
CA SER A 76 2.73 15.91 23.00
C SER A 76 3.30 15.08 21.84
N ASP A 77 3.45 13.77 22.01
CA ASP A 77 3.94 12.87 20.95
C ASP A 77 2.94 12.73 19.80
N ARG A 78 1.63 12.80 20.10
CA ARG A 78 0.57 12.71 19.08
C ARG A 78 0.25 14.05 18.41
N SER A 79 0.47 15.18 19.10
CA SER A 79 0.18 16.51 18.53
C SER A 79 1.24 16.97 17.54
N ASN A 80 2.46 16.42 17.60
CA ASN A 80 3.58 16.74 16.72
C ASN A 80 3.65 15.85 15.45
N LEU A 81 2.84 14.79 15.38
CA LEU A 81 2.72 14.01 14.16
C LEU A 81 1.78 14.73 13.18
N PRO A 82 2.15 14.81 11.88
CA PRO A 82 1.24 15.33 10.86
C PRO A 82 -0.12 14.63 10.96
N ALA A 83 -1.20 15.38 10.84
CA ALA A 83 -2.57 14.84 10.92
C ALA A 83 -2.77 13.61 9.99
N ASP A 84 -2.06 13.57 8.88
CA ASP A 84 -2.05 12.46 7.92
C ASP A 84 -1.44 11.14 8.46
N SER A 85 -0.57 11.18 9.46
CA SER A 85 0.15 9.99 9.93
C SER A 85 -0.62 9.14 10.95
N GLN A 86 -1.71 9.66 11.51
CA GLN A 86 -2.54 8.97 12.51
C GLN A 86 -3.93 8.57 11.99
N MET A 87 -4.22 8.85 10.72
CA MET A 87 -5.55 8.60 10.16
C MET A 87 -5.70 7.13 9.75
N LEU A 88 -6.88 6.59 10.04
CA LEU A 88 -7.37 5.38 9.41
C LEU A 88 -7.26 5.53 7.88
N LYS A 89 -6.63 4.55 7.25
CA LYS A 89 -6.40 4.53 5.81
C LYS A 89 -7.13 3.35 5.21
N SER A 90 -7.73 3.57 4.05
CA SER A 90 -8.20 2.46 3.23
C SER A 90 -6.99 1.76 2.62
N THR A 91 -6.86 0.46 2.85
CA THR A 91 -5.75 -0.36 2.36
C THR A 91 -6.16 -1.21 1.17
N SER A 92 -7.43 -1.56 1.06
CA SER A 92 -7.97 -2.32 -0.06
C SER A 92 -9.44 -2.03 -0.30
N VAL A 93 -9.89 -2.22 -1.53
CA VAL A 93 -11.26 -1.98 -1.98
C VAL A 93 -11.60 -2.94 -3.11
N GLU A 94 -12.85 -3.44 -3.11
CA GLU A 94 -13.37 -4.36 -4.12
C GLU A 94 -14.87 -4.14 -4.31
N PHE A 95 -15.41 -4.37 -5.51
CA PHE A 95 -16.86 -4.39 -5.74
C PHE A 95 -17.46 -5.72 -5.32
N THR A 96 -18.59 -5.66 -4.66
CA THR A 96 -19.45 -6.85 -4.46
C THR A 96 -20.33 -7.09 -5.70
N GLN A 97 -20.87 -8.29 -5.83
CA GLN A 97 -21.81 -8.59 -6.92
C GLN A 97 -23.08 -7.73 -6.92
N ASN A 98 -23.47 -7.24 -5.74
CA ASN A 98 -24.63 -6.37 -5.58
C ASN A 98 -24.32 -4.90 -5.91
N GLY A 99 -23.12 -4.58 -6.38
CA GLY A 99 -22.70 -3.23 -6.68
C GLY A 99 -22.31 -2.40 -5.44
N ASN A 100 -22.29 -2.99 -4.25
CA ASN A 100 -21.73 -2.36 -3.06
C ASN A 100 -20.21 -2.38 -3.11
N ILE A 101 -19.56 -1.61 -2.26
CA ILE A 101 -18.11 -1.59 -2.12
C ILE A 101 -17.72 -2.26 -0.82
N LEU A 102 -16.91 -3.31 -0.91
CA LEU A 102 -16.23 -3.91 0.22
C LEU A 102 -14.86 -3.27 0.36
N TYR A 103 -14.49 -2.79 1.54
CA TYR A 103 -13.20 -2.14 1.74
C TYR A 103 -12.66 -2.36 3.15
N PHE A 104 -11.35 -2.26 3.28
CA PHE A 104 -10.66 -2.45 4.53
C PHE A 104 -10.02 -1.14 5.00
N LEU A 105 -10.29 -0.79 6.25
CA LEU A 105 -9.67 0.33 6.95
C LEU A 105 -8.71 -0.19 8.00
N SER A 106 -7.54 0.38 8.08
CA SER A 106 -6.61 0.10 9.17
C SER A 106 -5.87 1.34 9.65
N ASP A 107 -5.54 1.31 10.93
CA ASP A 107 -4.37 1.99 11.47
C ASP A 107 -3.29 0.92 11.71
N ASP A 108 -2.15 1.29 12.30
CA ASP A 108 -1.05 0.35 12.55
C ASP A 108 -1.38 -0.76 13.57
N LYS A 109 -2.53 -0.73 14.22
CA LYS A 109 -2.90 -1.62 15.34
C LYS A 109 -4.22 -2.34 15.15
N VAL A 110 -5.16 -1.71 14.49
CA VAL A 110 -6.54 -2.19 14.38
C VAL A 110 -6.99 -2.11 12.93
N GLY A 111 -7.65 -3.15 12.46
CA GLY A 111 -8.25 -3.19 11.14
C GLY A 111 -9.74 -3.50 11.19
N GLY A 112 -10.46 -3.06 10.16
CA GLY A 112 -11.87 -3.32 10.01
C GLY A 112 -12.28 -3.50 8.56
N LEU A 113 -13.14 -4.48 8.33
CA LEU A 113 -13.81 -4.74 7.05
C LEU A 113 -15.18 -4.07 7.06
N PHE A 114 -15.46 -3.30 6.02
CA PHE A 114 -16.70 -2.53 5.88
C PHE A 114 -17.31 -2.77 4.51
N GLU A 115 -18.63 -2.73 4.46
CA GLU A 115 -19.40 -2.71 3.24
C GLU A 115 -20.09 -1.36 3.12
N TYR A 116 -19.96 -0.70 1.97
CA TYR A 116 -20.57 0.58 1.66
C TYR A 116 -21.57 0.41 0.53
N ASN A 117 -22.83 0.78 0.77
CA ASN A 117 -23.86 0.78 -0.23
C ASN A 117 -23.83 2.11 -1.00
N LEU A 118 -23.57 2.04 -2.31
CA LEU A 118 -23.46 3.23 -3.16
C LEU A 118 -24.80 3.96 -3.39
N GLU A 119 -25.93 3.25 -3.30
CA GLU A 119 -27.24 3.83 -3.53
C GLU A 119 -27.76 4.56 -2.28
N SER A 120 -27.67 3.91 -1.11
CA SER A 120 -28.18 4.49 0.14
C SER A 120 -27.17 5.36 0.87
N GLY A 121 -25.87 5.21 0.57
CA GLY A 121 -24.78 5.83 1.33
C GLY A 121 -24.57 5.21 2.72
N GLU A 122 -25.21 4.08 3.00
CA GLU A 122 -25.08 3.38 4.27
C GLU A 122 -23.81 2.54 4.32
N GLU A 123 -23.17 2.53 5.49
CA GLU A 123 -21.98 1.78 5.77
C GLU A 123 -22.26 0.73 6.86
N LYS A 124 -21.92 -0.51 6.58
CA LYS A 124 -22.01 -1.63 7.50
C LYS A 124 -20.61 -2.11 7.86
N ARG A 125 -20.31 -2.16 9.17
CA ARG A 125 -19.08 -2.77 9.68
C ARG A 125 -19.28 -4.28 9.80
N LEU A 126 -18.47 -5.05 9.09
CA LEU A 126 -18.50 -6.51 9.10
C LEU A 126 -17.57 -7.09 10.17
N VAL A 127 -16.30 -6.67 10.13
CA VAL A 127 -15.27 -7.10 11.10
C VAL A 127 -14.54 -5.88 11.65
N HIS A 128 -14.10 -5.97 12.91
CA HIS A 128 -13.23 -4.96 13.51
C HIS A 128 -12.39 -5.63 14.61
N GLN A 129 -11.10 -5.79 14.35
CA GLN A 129 -10.23 -6.59 15.21
C GLN A 129 -8.83 -5.97 15.33
N GLN A 130 -8.20 -6.17 16.49
CA GLN A 130 -6.79 -5.79 16.70
C GLN A 130 -5.87 -6.73 15.93
N LYS A 131 -4.78 -6.20 15.40
CA LYS A 131 -3.75 -6.91 14.63
C LYS A 131 -4.25 -7.54 13.32
N LEU A 132 -5.47 -7.24 12.89
CA LEU A 132 -5.97 -7.61 11.58
C LEU A 132 -5.56 -6.53 10.59
N LEU A 133 -4.61 -6.82 9.72
CA LEU A 133 -4.08 -5.88 8.72
C LEU A 133 -4.21 -6.52 7.34
N LEU A 134 -5.34 -6.25 6.68
CA LEU A 134 -5.67 -6.84 5.39
C LEU A 134 -5.35 -5.89 4.24
N ALA A 135 -4.93 -6.47 3.13
CA ALA A 135 -4.73 -5.81 1.85
C ALA A 135 -5.19 -6.72 0.69
N ASP A 136 -5.21 -6.19 -0.52
CA ASP A 136 -5.45 -6.95 -1.76
C ASP A 136 -6.72 -7.82 -1.71
N LEU A 137 -7.84 -7.23 -1.29
CA LEU A 137 -9.14 -7.92 -1.26
C LEU A 137 -9.55 -8.37 -2.66
N ARG A 138 -10.02 -9.62 -2.80
CA ARG A 138 -10.55 -10.18 -4.04
C ARG A 138 -11.72 -11.11 -3.77
N ILE A 139 -12.91 -10.72 -4.20
CA ILE A 139 -14.13 -11.52 -4.08
C ILE A 139 -14.13 -12.58 -5.19
N ASP A 140 -14.59 -13.78 -4.88
CA ASP A 140 -14.79 -14.83 -5.88
C ASP A 140 -15.97 -14.51 -6.80
N ARG A 141 -16.06 -15.22 -7.93
CA ARG A 141 -17.13 -15.01 -8.91
C ARG A 141 -18.55 -15.29 -8.38
N PHE A 142 -18.67 -15.97 -7.26
CA PHE A 142 -19.97 -16.29 -6.63
C PHE A 142 -20.35 -15.29 -5.55
N GLY A 143 -19.44 -14.37 -5.17
CA GLY A 143 -19.68 -13.37 -4.14
C GLY A 143 -19.63 -13.87 -2.70
N ASN A 144 -19.18 -15.11 -2.48
CA ASN A 144 -19.24 -15.74 -1.17
C ASN A 144 -17.90 -15.73 -0.44
N ARG A 145 -16.79 -15.88 -1.18
CA ARG A 145 -15.45 -16.00 -0.62
C ARG A 145 -14.60 -14.78 -0.94
N LEU A 146 -13.80 -14.39 0.00
CA LEU A 146 -12.90 -13.25 -0.07
C LEU A 146 -11.47 -13.71 0.14
N LEU A 147 -10.59 -13.51 -0.84
CA LEU A 147 -9.15 -13.58 -0.67
C LEU A 147 -8.62 -12.24 -0.16
N CYS A 148 -7.61 -12.31 0.69
CA CYS A 148 -6.90 -11.13 1.15
C CYS A 148 -5.45 -11.48 1.51
N THR A 149 -4.63 -10.45 1.60
CA THR A 149 -3.27 -10.52 2.14
C THR A 149 -3.29 -10.09 3.59
N GLN A 150 -2.96 -10.98 4.53
CA GLN A 150 -2.76 -10.66 5.94
C GLN A 150 -1.31 -10.23 6.16
N GLN A 151 -1.10 -9.03 6.66
CA GLN A 151 0.22 -8.54 7.06
C GLN A 151 0.48 -8.87 8.53
N SER A 152 1.62 -9.49 8.81
CA SER A 152 2.04 -9.86 10.15
C SER A 152 3.02 -8.85 10.75
N SER A 153 3.02 -8.71 12.07
CA SER A 153 3.92 -7.78 12.78
C SER A 153 5.42 -8.12 12.64
N ASN A 154 5.75 -9.34 12.27
CA ASN A 154 7.12 -9.79 11.99
C ASN A 154 7.62 -9.37 10.59
N GLY A 155 6.78 -8.67 9.80
CA GLY A 155 7.10 -8.20 8.47
C GLY A 155 6.89 -9.24 7.35
N THR A 156 6.28 -10.40 7.64
CA THR A 156 5.81 -11.34 6.61
C THR A 156 4.38 -11.03 6.21
N SER A 157 3.92 -11.61 5.11
CA SER A 157 2.51 -11.57 4.72
C SER A 157 2.07 -12.91 4.16
N ASN A 158 0.84 -13.31 4.50
CA ASN A 158 0.24 -14.56 4.08
C ASN A 158 -1.05 -14.28 3.31
N ILE A 159 -1.40 -15.19 2.41
CA ILE A 159 -2.73 -15.17 1.80
C ILE A 159 -3.71 -15.78 2.80
N ALA A 160 -4.83 -15.10 2.99
CA ALA A 160 -5.94 -15.57 3.81
C ALA A 160 -7.23 -15.64 3.00
N LEU A 161 -8.09 -16.54 3.43
CA LEU A 161 -9.42 -16.78 2.91
C LEU A 161 -10.44 -16.53 4.01
N MET A 162 -11.56 -15.88 3.69
CA MET A 162 -12.71 -15.73 4.57
C MET A 162 -13.99 -15.64 3.74
N GLU A 163 -15.13 -15.61 4.38
CA GLU A 163 -16.38 -15.23 3.72
C GLU A 163 -16.51 -13.73 3.57
N THR A 164 -17.34 -13.27 2.64
CA THR A 164 -17.49 -11.82 2.38
C THR A 164 -18.09 -11.04 3.55
N ASP A 165 -18.73 -11.71 4.51
CA ASP A 165 -19.19 -11.13 5.77
C ASP A 165 -18.09 -11.06 6.85
N GLY A 166 -16.89 -11.59 6.56
CA GLY A 166 -15.74 -11.62 7.44
C GLY A 166 -15.66 -12.83 8.35
N SER A 167 -16.59 -13.80 8.22
CA SER A 167 -16.54 -15.07 8.94
C SER A 167 -15.56 -16.07 8.33
N ASN A 168 -15.29 -17.17 9.01
CA ASN A 168 -14.48 -18.29 8.55
C ASN A 168 -13.07 -17.90 8.07
N TYR A 169 -12.43 -16.94 8.78
CA TYR A 169 -11.07 -16.51 8.48
C TYR A 169 -10.05 -17.65 8.64
N GLN A 170 -9.24 -17.88 7.60
CA GLN A 170 -8.18 -18.87 7.58
C GLN A 170 -6.99 -18.38 6.74
N GLU A 171 -5.77 -18.41 7.28
CA GLU A 171 -4.56 -18.24 6.48
C GLU A 171 -4.27 -19.52 5.70
N VAL A 172 -4.09 -19.42 4.39
CA VAL A 172 -3.87 -20.55 3.48
C VAL A 172 -2.42 -20.68 3.01
N THR A 173 -1.60 -19.66 3.25
CA THR A 173 -0.13 -19.71 3.09
C THR A 173 0.57 -19.35 4.38
N GLY A 174 1.88 -19.60 4.46
CA GLY A 174 2.69 -19.29 5.64
C GLY A 174 4.16 -19.52 5.37
N GLY A 175 5.00 -19.02 6.27
CA GLY A 175 6.45 -19.13 6.17
C GLY A 175 7.14 -17.78 6.25
N ASP A 176 8.47 -17.77 5.98
CA ASP A 176 9.25 -16.53 5.87
C ASP A 176 9.16 -15.98 4.43
N THR A 177 7.93 -15.62 4.04
CA THR A 177 7.61 -15.09 2.73
C THR A 177 6.77 -13.81 2.81
N LEU A 178 6.76 -13.05 1.71
CA LEU A 178 5.79 -11.98 1.45
C LEU A 178 4.86 -12.46 0.34
N ASP A 179 3.79 -13.13 0.73
CA ASP A 179 2.74 -13.55 -0.18
C ASP A 179 1.69 -12.44 -0.29
N SER A 180 1.34 -12.05 -1.52
CA SER A 180 0.41 -10.93 -1.74
C SER A 180 -0.19 -10.94 -3.16
N ALA A 181 -1.08 -9.99 -3.43
CA ALA A 181 -1.73 -9.79 -4.72
C ALA A 181 -2.36 -11.07 -5.28
N SER A 182 -3.09 -11.80 -4.44
CA SER A 182 -3.79 -13.01 -4.82
C SER A 182 -4.94 -12.73 -5.79
N ALA A 183 -5.21 -13.68 -6.67
CA ALA A 183 -6.31 -13.63 -7.61
C ALA A 183 -6.92 -15.01 -7.82
N TRP A 184 -8.25 -15.05 -7.97
CA TRP A 184 -9.00 -16.23 -8.33
C TRP A 184 -8.72 -16.65 -9.78
N ILE A 185 -8.72 -17.95 -10.05
CA ILE A 185 -8.73 -18.46 -11.41
C ILE A 185 -10.19 -18.55 -11.86
N PRO A 186 -10.64 -17.83 -12.91
CA PRO A 186 -12.05 -17.67 -13.25
C PRO A 186 -12.82 -18.98 -13.45
N ASP A 187 -12.18 -19.99 -14.05
CA ASP A 187 -12.81 -21.27 -14.36
C ASP A 187 -12.52 -22.35 -13.32
N ASP A 188 -11.75 -22.02 -12.27
CA ASP A 188 -11.37 -22.97 -11.24
C ASP A 188 -11.43 -22.29 -9.86
N PRO A 189 -12.58 -22.39 -9.18
CA PRO A 189 -12.81 -21.67 -7.93
C PRO A 189 -11.97 -22.19 -6.75
N ASP A 190 -11.31 -23.33 -6.90
CA ASP A 190 -10.50 -23.94 -5.85
C ASP A 190 -8.99 -23.66 -6.05
N ARG A 191 -8.62 -22.96 -7.11
CA ARG A 191 -7.24 -22.53 -7.34
C ARG A 191 -7.09 -21.01 -7.38
N ILE A 192 -5.99 -20.57 -6.82
CA ILE A 192 -5.59 -19.16 -6.77
C ILE A 192 -4.18 -18.99 -7.30
N VAL A 193 -3.89 -17.82 -7.85
CA VAL A 193 -2.53 -17.38 -8.16
C VAL A 193 -2.16 -16.19 -7.27
N PHE A 194 -0.90 -16.10 -6.89
CA PHE A 194 -0.39 -14.98 -6.08
C PHE A 194 1.08 -14.76 -6.33
N GLN A 195 1.59 -13.60 -5.93
CA GLN A 195 3.02 -13.35 -5.91
C GLN A 195 3.61 -13.72 -4.55
N SER A 196 4.82 -14.26 -4.55
CA SER A 196 5.55 -14.64 -3.37
C SER A 196 7.02 -14.25 -3.49
N CYS A 197 7.61 -13.69 -2.44
CA CYS A 197 9.06 -13.53 -2.38
C CYS A 197 9.59 -13.98 -1.02
N GLY A 198 10.76 -14.63 -1.01
CA GLY A 198 11.42 -15.07 0.21
C GLY A 198 11.94 -13.90 1.03
N VAL A 199 11.90 -14.02 2.34
CA VAL A 199 12.43 -13.06 3.31
C VAL A 199 13.69 -13.62 3.93
N ALA A 200 14.82 -12.94 3.76
CA ALA A 200 16.07 -13.26 4.45
C ALA A 200 16.15 -12.47 5.76
N ARG A 201 16.48 -13.17 6.85
CA ARG A 201 16.64 -12.57 8.19
C ARG A 201 18.08 -12.73 8.68
N ASN A 202 18.51 -11.79 9.53
CA ASN A 202 19.75 -11.97 10.30
C ASN A 202 19.50 -12.82 11.56
N ASP A 203 20.56 -13.11 12.30
CA ASP A 203 20.50 -13.91 13.53
C ASP A 203 19.62 -13.30 14.62
N GLU A 204 19.34 -12.01 14.54
CA GLU A 204 18.46 -11.26 15.45
C GLU A 204 16.98 -11.27 14.99
N GLY A 205 16.66 -11.89 13.84
CA GLY A 205 15.33 -12.00 13.28
C GLY A 205 14.88 -10.79 12.45
N TYR A 206 15.72 -9.78 12.23
CA TYR A 206 15.40 -8.65 11.37
C TYR A 206 15.50 -8.99 9.90
N ILE A 207 14.57 -8.46 9.09
CA ILE A 207 14.61 -8.61 7.64
C ILE A 207 15.80 -7.85 7.08
N VAL A 208 16.70 -8.56 6.40
CA VAL A 208 17.90 -7.99 5.78
C VAL A 208 17.79 -7.93 4.26
N ALA A 209 17.03 -8.84 3.65
CA ALA A 209 16.84 -8.86 2.21
C ALA A 209 15.51 -9.49 1.83
N LEU A 210 15.03 -9.14 0.65
CA LEU A 210 13.91 -9.79 -0.03
C LEU A 210 14.45 -10.42 -1.32
N GLY A 211 14.03 -11.64 -1.60
CA GLY A 211 14.32 -12.31 -2.85
C GLY A 211 13.53 -11.77 -4.05
N PRO A 212 13.78 -12.27 -5.25
CA PRO A 212 12.93 -11.96 -6.40
C PRO A 212 11.52 -12.49 -6.18
N SER A 213 10.52 -11.75 -6.68
CA SER A 213 9.13 -12.16 -6.58
C SER A 213 8.80 -13.16 -7.69
N SER A 214 8.26 -14.30 -7.32
CA SER A 214 7.76 -15.37 -8.18
C SER A 214 6.23 -15.37 -8.23
N ILE A 215 5.66 -16.07 -9.21
CA ILE A 215 4.21 -16.37 -9.27
C ILE A 215 4.00 -17.80 -8.84
N GLN A 216 3.17 -17.96 -7.81
CA GLN A 216 2.77 -19.25 -7.26
C GLN A 216 1.29 -19.51 -7.56
N MET A 217 0.93 -20.77 -7.68
CA MET A 217 -0.45 -21.25 -7.77
C MET A 217 -0.69 -22.23 -6.62
N LEU A 218 -1.78 -22.02 -5.90
CA LEU A 218 -2.20 -22.89 -4.79
C LEU A 218 -3.56 -23.52 -5.13
N ASP A 219 -3.63 -24.85 -5.01
CA ASP A 219 -4.88 -25.60 -4.98
C ASP A 219 -5.39 -25.64 -3.54
N LEU A 220 -6.49 -24.93 -3.27
CA LEU A 220 -7.06 -24.77 -1.93
C LEU A 220 -7.64 -26.06 -1.36
N GLN A 221 -8.06 -27.01 -2.20
CA GLN A 221 -8.60 -28.31 -1.75
C GLN A 221 -7.48 -29.28 -1.38
N LYS A 222 -6.43 -29.32 -2.21
CA LYS A 222 -5.33 -30.29 -2.03
C LYS A 222 -4.21 -29.73 -1.15
N GLY A 223 -4.13 -28.39 -0.99
CA GLY A 223 -2.99 -27.72 -0.37
C GLY A 223 -1.70 -27.82 -1.20
N GLU A 224 -1.81 -28.05 -2.52
CA GLU A 224 -0.68 -28.22 -3.42
C GLU A 224 -0.22 -26.87 -3.96
N LEU A 225 1.05 -26.52 -3.72
CA LEU A 225 1.68 -25.30 -4.19
C LEU A 225 2.53 -25.60 -5.44
N THR A 226 2.30 -24.85 -6.51
CA THR A 226 3.05 -24.98 -7.77
C THR A 226 3.63 -23.65 -8.19
N THR A 227 4.93 -23.62 -8.50
CA THR A 227 5.58 -22.42 -9.08
C THR A 227 5.24 -22.28 -10.56
N VAL A 228 4.56 -21.19 -10.88
CA VAL A 228 4.14 -20.87 -12.27
C VAL A 228 5.24 -20.11 -13.02
N ARG A 229 5.92 -19.18 -12.30
CA ARG A 229 6.98 -18.36 -12.88
C ARG A 229 7.97 -17.91 -11.81
N GLU A 230 9.25 -18.14 -12.08
CA GLU A 230 10.36 -17.76 -11.21
C GLU A 230 11.60 -17.43 -12.05
N ASP A 231 12.38 -16.44 -11.65
CA ASP A 231 13.64 -16.05 -12.26
C ASP A 231 14.48 -15.26 -11.25
N GLU A 232 15.77 -15.52 -11.18
CA GLU A 232 16.67 -14.89 -10.19
C GLU A 232 16.88 -13.38 -10.41
N ASN A 233 16.68 -12.90 -11.65
CA ASN A 233 16.95 -11.52 -12.04
C ASN A 233 15.68 -10.73 -12.34
N THR A 234 14.52 -11.33 -12.13
CA THR A 234 13.24 -10.76 -12.54
C THR A 234 12.20 -10.89 -11.44
N ASP A 235 11.53 -9.79 -11.13
CA ASP A 235 10.32 -9.79 -10.30
C ASP A 235 9.08 -9.99 -11.18
N TYR A 236 8.20 -10.88 -10.76
CA TYR A 236 6.88 -11.11 -11.32
C TYR A 236 5.82 -10.68 -10.31
N LEU A 237 4.99 -9.69 -10.64
CA LEU A 237 4.11 -9.02 -9.70
C LEU A 237 2.66 -9.03 -10.17
N GLN A 238 1.74 -9.04 -9.21
CA GLN A 238 0.30 -8.89 -9.41
C GLN A 238 -0.27 -9.86 -10.46
N PRO A 239 -0.11 -11.18 -10.30
CA PRO A 239 -0.66 -12.13 -11.27
C PRO A 239 -2.19 -12.07 -11.29
N LYS A 240 -2.78 -12.20 -12.48
CA LYS A 240 -4.21 -12.40 -12.71
C LYS A 240 -4.41 -13.35 -13.87
N VAL A 241 -5.47 -14.14 -13.80
CA VAL A 241 -5.84 -15.05 -14.90
C VAL A 241 -7.09 -14.51 -15.58
N THR A 242 -7.09 -14.43 -16.90
CA THR A 242 -8.26 -14.03 -17.69
C THR A 242 -9.25 -15.18 -17.81
N THR A 243 -10.48 -14.89 -18.21
CA THR A 243 -11.49 -15.92 -18.55
C THR A 243 -11.06 -16.82 -19.71
N ALA A 244 -10.17 -16.36 -20.58
CA ALA A 244 -9.54 -17.20 -21.62
C ALA A 244 -8.45 -18.13 -21.05
N GLY A 245 -8.07 -17.96 -19.78
CA GLY A 245 -7.02 -18.70 -19.10
C GLY A 245 -5.60 -18.21 -19.40
N ASP A 246 -5.47 -17.00 -19.96
CA ASP A 246 -4.18 -16.34 -20.13
C ASP A 246 -3.74 -15.70 -18.79
N LEU A 247 -2.43 -15.77 -18.51
CA LEU A 247 -1.86 -15.16 -17.31
C LEU A 247 -1.38 -13.74 -17.61
N LEU A 248 -1.85 -12.78 -16.84
CA LEU A 248 -1.39 -11.40 -16.85
C LEU A 248 -0.50 -11.16 -15.62
N PHE A 249 0.59 -10.41 -15.78
CA PHE A 249 1.47 -10.03 -14.70
C PHE A 249 2.36 -8.85 -15.07
N ILE A 250 2.88 -8.14 -14.08
CA ILE A 250 3.92 -7.13 -14.27
C ILE A 250 5.28 -7.81 -14.14
N ARG A 251 6.13 -7.63 -15.14
CA ARG A 251 7.53 -8.05 -15.14
C ARG A 251 8.42 -6.83 -14.95
N ARG A 252 9.36 -6.88 -14.00
CA ARG A 252 10.38 -5.86 -13.79
C ARG A 252 11.73 -6.49 -13.43
N PRO A 253 12.87 -5.84 -13.72
CA PRO A 253 14.15 -6.31 -13.25
C PRO A 253 14.21 -6.36 -11.72
N TYR A 254 14.66 -7.46 -11.15
CA TYR A 254 15.01 -7.57 -9.75
C TYR A 254 16.33 -6.85 -9.49
N GLU A 255 16.40 -6.09 -8.40
CA GLU A 255 17.62 -5.43 -7.94
C GLU A 255 17.88 -5.92 -6.51
N PRO A 256 18.90 -6.78 -6.31
CA PRO A 256 19.26 -7.23 -4.97
C PRO A 256 19.64 -6.04 -4.09
N PRO A 257 19.36 -6.08 -2.79
CA PRO A 257 19.77 -5.03 -1.89
C PRO A 257 21.28 -4.86 -1.96
N ARG A 258 21.73 -3.65 -2.26
CA ARG A 258 23.16 -3.32 -2.28
C ARG A 258 23.64 -3.28 -0.84
N TYR A 259 24.20 -4.36 -0.35
CA TYR A 259 25.08 -4.28 0.80
C TYR A 259 26.31 -3.48 0.34
N SER A 260 26.43 -2.24 0.77
CA SER A 260 27.71 -1.55 0.72
C SER A 260 28.60 -2.31 1.70
N GLY A 261 29.33 -3.28 1.21
CA GLY A 261 30.48 -3.82 1.91
C GLY A 261 31.38 -2.61 2.20
N GLY A 262 31.35 -2.12 3.43
CA GLY A 262 32.18 -0.99 3.82
C GLY A 262 33.60 -1.35 3.47
N ASN A 263 34.29 -0.50 2.72
CA ASN A 263 35.74 -0.64 2.51
C ASN A 263 36.39 -0.59 3.90
N LEU A 264 36.78 -1.74 4.42
CA LEU A 264 37.40 -1.87 5.76
C LEU A 264 38.52 -0.85 5.96
N LEU A 265 39.28 -0.54 4.92
CA LEU A 265 40.32 0.49 4.93
C LEU A 265 39.76 1.90 5.11
N LEU A 266 38.67 2.21 4.44
CA LEU A 266 37.97 3.52 4.54
C LEU A 266 37.26 3.65 5.88
N ASP A 267 36.70 2.57 6.39
CA ASP A 267 36.05 2.53 7.71
C ASP A 267 37.08 2.70 8.82
N PHE A 268 38.27 2.09 8.70
CA PHE A 268 39.39 2.30 9.63
C PHE A 268 39.90 3.75 9.58
N LEU A 269 40.06 4.32 8.41
CA LEU A 269 40.52 5.70 8.24
C LEU A 269 39.50 6.72 8.78
N LEU A 270 38.21 6.44 8.63
CA LEU A 270 37.11 7.31 9.10
C LEU A 270 36.73 7.05 10.57
N PHE A 271 37.24 5.97 11.19
CA PHE A 271 36.94 5.62 12.57
C PHE A 271 37.16 6.77 13.58
N PRO A 272 38.30 7.50 13.57
CA PRO A 272 38.55 8.60 14.50
C PRO A 272 37.53 9.74 14.31
N PHE A 273 37.11 10.02 13.08
CA PHE A 273 36.09 11.04 12.80
C PHE A 273 34.69 10.60 13.25
N ARG A 274 34.38 9.32 13.11
CA ARG A 274 33.12 8.74 13.63
C ARG A 274 33.08 8.77 15.15
N LEU A 275 34.23 8.47 15.79
CA LEU A 275 34.35 8.54 17.25
C LEU A 275 34.20 9.98 17.77
N LEU A 276 34.87 10.95 17.13
CA LEU A 276 34.72 12.37 17.45
C LEU A 276 33.28 12.84 17.28
N ARG A 277 32.62 12.41 16.21
CA ARG A 277 31.19 12.72 15.98
C ARG A 277 30.29 12.10 17.05
N ALA A 278 30.54 10.86 17.44
CA ALA A 278 29.78 10.19 18.51
C ALA A 278 29.98 10.91 19.86
N LEU A 279 31.23 11.28 20.19
CA LEU A 279 31.56 12.06 21.38
C LEU A 279 30.86 13.43 21.38
N PHE A 280 30.85 14.09 20.23
CA PHE A 280 30.16 15.38 20.06
C PHE A 280 28.63 15.26 20.26
N HIS A 281 28.03 14.21 19.70
CA HIS A 281 26.60 13.94 19.91
C HIS A 281 26.30 13.63 21.40
N TYR A 282 27.18 12.89 22.05
CA TYR A 282 27.08 12.61 23.49
C TYR A 282 27.15 13.89 24.31
N LEU A 283 28.12 14.77 24.08
CA LEU A 283 28.26 16.05 24.76
C LEU A 283 27.06 16.99 24.48
N ASN A 284 26.55 16.98 23.24
CA ASN A 284 25.37 17.76 22.88
C ASN A 284 24.13 17.27 23.60
N PHE A 285 23.97 15.94 23.78
CA PHE A 285 22.90 15.36 24.57
C PHE A 285 22.97 15.86 26.02
N PHE A 286 24.13 15.87 26.67
CA PHE A 286 24.29 16.41 28.01
C PHE A 286 24.03 17.91 28.07
N SER A 287 24.50 18.67 27.11
CA SER A 287 24.20 20.11 27.03
C SER A 287 22.71 20.38 26.94
N LEU A 288 21.97 19.63 26.10
CA LEU A 288 20.52 19.72 26.01
C LEU A 288 19.83 19.32 27.33
N MET A 289 20.32 18.28 28.01
CA MET A 289 19.73 17.77 29.23
C MET A 289 19.93 18.72 30.40
N TYR A 290 21.12 19.37 30.55
CA TYR A 290 21.46 20.23 31.66
C TYR A 290 21.22 21.73 31.41
N SER A 291 21.56 22.22 30.21
CA SER A 291 21.47 23.65 29.88
C SER A 291 20.33 24.03 28.96
N ARG A 292 19.57 23.02 28.43
CA ARG A 292 18.49 23.16 27.44
C ARG A 292 18.91 23.94 26.18
N LYS A 293 20.23 24.06 25.94
CA LYS A 293 20.78 24.69 24.76
C LYS A 293 21.70 23.70 24.05
N PRO A 294 21.60 23.56 22.72
CA PRO A 294 22.53 22.75 21.96
C PRO A 294 23.92 23.40 21.97
N LEU A 295 24.99 22.60 21.96
CA LEU A 295 26.38 23.05 21.88
C LEU A 295 26.70 23.82 20.61
N THR A 296 25.95 23.60 19.56
CA THR A 296 26.04 24.34 18.31
C THR A 296 24.65 24.78 17.86
N SER A 297 24.53 26.03 17.42
CA SER A 297 23.35 26.55 16.71
C SER A 297 23.25 26.03 15.25
N ALA A 298 24.19 25.20 14.80
CA ALA A 298 24.05 24.48 13.55
C ALA A 298 22.91 23.48 13.76
N SER A 299 21.72 23.80 13.24
CA SER A 299 20.74 22.79 12.88
C SER A 299 21.55 21.71 12.15
N GLY A 300 21.57 20.49 12.73
CA GLY A 300 22.12 19.31 12.03
C GLY A 300 21.55 19.28 10.64
N PRO A 301 22.16 18.54 9.69
CA PRO A 301 21.62 18.47 8.36
C PRO A 301 20.13 18.25 8.54
N LYS A 302 19.32 19.23 8.10
CA LYS A 302 17.88 19.00 7.95
C LYS A 302 17.83 17.68 7.23
N VAL A 303 17.20 16.67 7.83
CA VAL A 303 16.78 15.51 7.10
C VAL A 303 15.71 16.06 6.17
N GLU A 304 16.14 16.75 5.12
CA GLU A 304 15.36 16.87 3.93
C GLU A 304 15.20 15.41 3.53
N ALA A 305 14.01 14.88 3.80
CA ALA A 305 13.58 13.64 3.22
C ALA A 305 13.95 13.79 1.76
N ASP A 306 14.91 12.99 1.29
CA ASP A 306 15.46 13.19 -0.05
C ASP A 306 14.32 12.86 -1.00
N LEU A 307 13.50 13.87 -1.32
CA LEU A 307 12.34 13.80 -2.22
C LEU A 307 12.75 13.32 -3.61
N LYS A 308 14.06 13.14 -3.82
CA LYS A 308 14.65 12.55 -5.02
C LYS A 308 14.41 11.05 -5.12
N GLU A 309 14.20 10.36 -4.00
CA GLU A 309 13.95 8.92 -3.99
C GLU A 309 12.50 8.62 -3.57
N LEU A 310 11.73 8.04 -4.49
CA LEU A 310 10.37 7.58 -4.25
C LEU A 310 10.35 6.05 -4.12
N LEU A 311 9.62 5.55 -3.13
CA LEU A 311 9.41 4.12 -2.97
C LEU A 311 8.11 3.72 -3.70
N ILE A 312 8.23 3.02 -4.82
CA ILE A 312 7.07 2.52 -5.58
C ILE A 312 7.11 0.99 -5.58
N LYS A 313 6.07 0.37 -5.01
CA LYS A 313 5.96 -1.09 -4.91
C LYS A 313 7.25 -1.76 -4.40
N GLY A 314 7.78 -1.25 -3.29
CA GLY A 314 8.99 -1.77 -2.64
C GLY A 314 10.32 -1.42 -3.33
N LYS A 315 10.30 -0.71 -4.45
CA LYS A 315 11.51 -0.31 -5.18
C LYS A 315 11.75 1.19 -5.07
N ARG A 316 12.99 1.57 -4.74
CA ARG A 316 13.42 2.98 -4.74
C ARG A 316 13.62 3.46 -6.17
N ILE A 317 12.94 4.53 -6.53
CA ILE A 317 13.07 5.18 -7.84
C ILE A 317 13.57 6.59 -7.62
N ASN A 318 14.69 6.93 -8.28
CA ASN A 318 15.18 8.31 -8.28
C ASN A 318 14.31 9.16 -9.19
N ALA A 319 13.52 10.06 -8.61
CA ALA A 319 12.54 10.87 -9.31
C ALA A 319 13.19 11.81 -10.35
N GLU A 320 14.35 12.42 -10.04
CA GLU A 320 15.07 13.27 -10.99
C GLU A 320 15.51 12.50 -12.23
N ASN A 321 16.08 11.30 -12.04
CA ASN A 321 16.51 10.46 -13.15
C ASN A 321 15.33 9.92 -13.95
N ALA A 322 14.21 9.62 -13.29
CA ALA A 322 12.99 9.18 -13.97
C ALA A 322 12.39 10.31 -14.83
N LEU A 323 12.42 11.55 -14.35
CA LEU A 323 11.90 12.73 -15.07
C LEU A 323 12.82 13.19 -16.21
N LYS A 324 14.14 12.99 -16.09
CA LYS A 324 15.11 13.30 -17.15
C LYS A 324 15.07 12.30 -18.31
N ARG A 325 14.61 11.07 -18.05
CA ARG A 325 14.39 10.08 -19.11
C ARG A 325 13.11 10.47 -19.86
N GLU A 326 13.12 10.40 -21.18
CA GLU A 326 11.94 10.63 -22.03
C GLU A 326 10.90 9.51 -21.89
N ASN A 327 10.43 9.28 -20.67
CA ASN A 327 9.44 8.26 -20.33
C ASN A 327 8.04 8.90 -20.31
N ALA A 328 7.60 9.42 -21.47
CA ALA A 328 6.24 9.91 -21.58
C ALA A 328 5.28 8.79 -22.02
N VAL A 329 4.18 8.63 -21.30
CA VAL A 329 3.05 7.79 -21.69
C VAL A 329 1.89 8.74 -21.98
N ASN A 330 1.41 8.74 -23.24
CA ASN A 330 0.38 9.66 -23.73
C ASN A 330 0.70 11.16 -23.44
N GLY A 331 1.96 11.56 -23.63
CA GLY A 331 2.42 12.94 -23.39
C GLY A 331 2.66 13.30 -21.92
N VAL A 332 2.42 12.40 -20.99
CA VAL A 332 2.65 12.59 -19.56
C VAL A 332 3.91 11.86 -19.11
N ARG A 333 4.81 12.53 -18.41
CA ARG A 333 6.02 11.91 -17.85
C ARG A 333 5.65 10.88 -16.79
N SER A 334 6.20 9.66 -16.87
CA SER A 334 5.99 8.60 -15.91
C SER A 334 7.19 8.46 -14.98
N LEU A 335 6.94 8.29 -13.69
CA LEU A 335 7.97 7.95 -12.71
C LEU A 335 8.36 6.47 -12.78
N VAL A 336 7.53 5.63 -13.39
CA VAL A 336 7.74 4.19 -13.51
C VAL A 336 8.68 3.93 -14.69
N PRO A 337 9.75 3.12 -14.51
CA PRO A 337 10.67 2.78 -15.60
C PRO A 337 9.99 2.01 -16.74
N LYS A 338 10.48 2.16 -17.98
CA LYS A 338 10.01 1.37 -19.16
C LYS A 338 10.19 -0.14 -19.00
N SER A 339 11.14 -0.55 -18.15
CA SER A 339 11.39 -1.95 -17.84
C SER A 339 10.28 -2.61 -17.00
N TRP A 340 9.36 -1.83 -16.45
CA TRP A 340 8.17 -2.34 -15.78
C TRP A 340 7.09 -2.57 -16.83
N GLN A 341 6.91 -3.81 -17.23
CA GLN A 341 6.08 -4.20 -18.37
C GLN A 341 4.91 -5.06 -17.92
N LEU A 342 3.71 -4.75 -18.39
CA LEU A 342 2.57 -5.65 -18.29
C LEU A 342 2.67 -6.69 -19.39
N ILE A 343 2.71 -7.94 -19.01
CA ILE A 343 2.86 -9.10 -19.88
C ILE A 343 1.56 -9.89 -19.87
N LYS A 344 1.15 -10.35 -21.05
CA LYS A 344 0.15 -11.38 -21.26
C LYS A 344 0.87 -12.64 -21.70
N ARG A 345 0.69 -13.74 -20.97
CA ARG A 345 1.19 -15.06 -21.33
C ARG A 345 0.01 -15.96 -21.65
N THR A 346 -0.04 -16.47 -22.88
CA THR A 346 -1.06 -17.41 -23.31
C THR A 346 -0.87 -18.78 -22.67
N LYS A 347 -1.91 -19.63 -22.71
CA LYS A 347 -1.82 -21.05 -22.28
C LYS A 347 -0.71 -21.82 -23.02
N ASN A 348 -0.39 -21.43 -24.25
CA ASN A 348 0.67 -22.05 -25.05
C ASN A 348 2.09 -21.57 -24.64
N GLY A 349 2.20 -20.64 -23.71
CA GLY A 349 3.48 -20.11 -23.22
C GLY A 349 4.00 -18.90 -23.99
N GLU A 350 3.32 -18.41 -25.00
CA GLU A 350 3.70 -17.20 -25.72
C GLU A 350 3.48 -15.95 -24.86
N GLU A 351 4.48 -15.07 -24.83
CA GLU A 351 4.45 -13.81 -24.06
C GLU A 351 4.32 -12.62 -25.01
N GLN A 352 3.37 -11.74 -24.69
CA GLN A 352 3.13 -10.47 -25.36
C GLN A 352 3.23 -9.32 -24.37
N ILE A 353 3.99 -8.26 -24.69
CA ILE A 353 4.02 -7.01 -23.93
C ILE A 353 2.78 -6.21 -24.30
N LEU A 354 1.90 -5.97 -23.32
CA LEU A 354 0.69 -5.16 -23.50
C LEU A 354 0.97 -3.68 -23.25
N ALA A 355 1.76 -3.35 -22.23
CA ALA A 355 2.09 -1.98 -21.88
C ALA A 355 3.45 -1.91 -21.16
N SER A 356 4.08 -0.74 -21.20
CA SER A 356 5.30 -0.42 -20.44
C SER A 356 5.00 0.71 -19.43
N ASN A 357 5.90 0.93 -18.47
CA ASN A 357 5.76 1.94 -17.41
C ASN A 357 4.57 1.68 -16.46
N VAL A 358 4.18 0.43 -16.25
CA VAL A 358 3.02 0.03 -15.46
C VAL A 358 3.40 -0.20 -14.00
N ALA A 359 2.84 0.58 -13.07
CA ALA A 359 3.03 0.39 -11.63
C ALA A 359 2.02 -0.61 -11.03
N SER A 360 0.81 -0.61 -11.55
CA SER A 360 -0.28 -1.49 -11.16
C SER A 360 -1.28 -1.59 -12.32
N TYR A 361 -2.07 -2.63 -12.34
CA TYR A 361 -3.13 -2.77 -13.32
C TYR A 361 -4.34 -3.47 -12.70
N ASP A 362 -5.48 -3.30 -13.33
CA ASP A 362 -6.65 -4.13 -13.09
C ASP A 362 -7.22 -4.64 -14.42
N HIS A 363 -7.90 -5.76 -14.35
CA HIS A 363 -8.49 -6.44 -15.50
C HIS A 363 -9.94 -6.78 -15.17
N LEU A 364 -10.85 -6.20 -15.95
CA LEU A 364 -12.29 -6.47 -15.85
C LEU A 364 -12.80 -6.81 -17.26
N HIS A 365 -13.30 -8.03 -17.44
CA HIS A 365 -13.81 -8.55 -18.73
C HIS A 365 -12.81 -8.36 -19.89
N GLN A 366 -13.08 -7.42 -20.80
CA GLN A 366 -12.25 -7.13 -21.97
C GLN A 366 -11.32 -5.92 -21.77
N TRP A 367 -11.43 -5.22 -20.64
CA TRP A 367 -10.71 -3.98 -20.39
C TRP A 367 -9.55 -4.20 -19.42
N ILE A 368 -8.40 -3.61 -19.74
CA ILE A 368 -7.24 -3.59 -18.87
C ILE A 368 -6.96 -2.13 -18.49
N TRP A 369 -7.06 -1.84 -17.20
CA TRP A 369 -6.74 -0.54 -16.63
C TRP A 369 -5.31 -0.52 -16.13
N CYS A 370 -4.46 0.35 -16.71
CA CYS A 370 -3.08 0.49 -16.29
C CYS A 370 -2.90 1.78 -15.48
N PHE A 371 -2.30 1.66 -14.31
CA PHE A 371 -2.02 2.78 -13.44
C PHE A 371 -0.56 3.21 -13.57
N TYR A 372 -0.37 4.49 -13.89
CA TYR A 372 0.92 5.15 -14.02
C TYR A 372 1.06 6.17 -12.91
N THR A 373 2.19 6.21 -12.20
CA THR A 373 2.44 7.26 -11.22
C THR A 373 2.85 8.54 -11.93
N ARG A 374 2.13 9.65 -11.65
CA ARG A 374 2.50 10.99 -12.12
C ARG A 374 3.36 11.70 -11.09
N PRO A 375 4.31 12.56 -11.52
CA PRO A 375 4.92 13.54 -10.61
C PRO A 375 3.82 14.45 -10.07
N ILE A 376 3.85 14.72 -8.78
CA ILE A 376 2.97 15.71 -8.17
C ILE A 376 3.58 17.07 -8.51
N GLU A 377 2.92 17.87 -9.34
CA GLU A 377 3.20 19.29 -9.42
C GLU A 377 2.69 19.92 -8.12
N TRP A 378 3.62 20.43 -7.34
CA TRP A 378 3.30 21.25 -6.18
C TRP A 378 2.93 22.64 -6.71
N PHE A 379 1.68 23.02 -6.59
CA PHE A 379 1.22 24.39 -6.66
C PHE A 379 1.14 24.99 -5.26
#